data_1d8df2b1bc56e30b7cd8ea0a7b5c277a
#
_entry.id   1d8df2b1bc56e30b7cd8ea0a7b5c277a
#
_cell.length_a   1.000
_cell.length_b   1.000
_cell.length_c   1.000
_cell.angle_alpha   90.00
_cell.angle_beta   90.00
_cell.angle_gamma   90.00
#
_symmetry.space_group_name_H-M   'P 1'
#
loop_
_entity.id
_entity.type
_entity.pdbx_description
1 polymer ?
#
loop_
_entity_poly.entity_id
_entity_poly.type
_entity_poly.pdbx_seq_one_letter_code
_entity_poly.pdbx_strand_id
1 'polypeptide(L)'
;KRLGIPTANVSVPKRIALPMPGVYACEARWGPSTSAPAVCNIGVRPTFDDQGRGTTLEVHVMGVEADLYGAVLTVEFAARLRDELRFADPSELVRQIEADMIAAQRVLGR
;
A
#
# COMPACT_ATOMS: atom_id res chain seq x y z
N LYS A 1 5.97 -11.10 2.59
CA LYS A 1 4.87 -12.02 2.45
C LYS A 1 4.62 -12.97 3.61
N ARG A 2 5.44 -12.87 4.63
CA ARG A 2 5.26 -13.72 5.81
C ARG A 2 3.89 -13.60 6.47
N LEU A 3 3.15 -12.54 6.14
CA LEU A 3 1.79 -12.34 6.64
C LEU A 3 0.73 -12.97 5.75
N GLY A 4 1.14 -13.62 4.65
CA GLY A 4 0.20 -14.19 3.69
C GLY A 4 -0.49 -13.17 2.82
N ILE A 5 -0.06 -11.92 2.87
CA ILE A 5 -0.65 -10.82 2.11
C ILE A 5 0.39 -10.32 1.12
N PRO A 6 0.09 -10.33 -0.18
CA PRO A 6 1.03 -9.80 -1.16
C PRO A 6 1.31 -8.32 -0.90
N THR A 7 2.57 -7.98 -0.77
CA THR A 7 3.01 -6.62 -0.49
C THR A 7 4.08 -6.21 -1.46
N ALA A 8 3.99 -5.01 -1.98
CA ALA A 8 5.00 -4.44 -2.86
C ALA A 8 5.50 -3.14 -2.26
N ASN A 9 6.82 -3.01 -2.17
CA ASN A 9 7.47 -1.74 -1.88
C ASN A 9 7.67 -1.04 -3.21
N VAL A 10 7.07 0.11 -3.36
CA VAL A 10 7.00 0.79 -4.64
C VAL A 10 7.96 1.96 -4.67
N SER A 11 8.79 2.00 -5.71
CA SER A 11 9.64 3.15 -5.99
C SER A 11 8.83 4.21 -6.70
N VAL A 12 8.91 5.45 -6.23
CA VAL A 12 8.14 6.55 -6.78
C VAL A 12 9.10 7.52 -7.47
N PRO A 13 8.82 7.91 -8.73
CA PRO A 13 9.64 8.93 -9.39
C PRO A 13 9.63 10.24 -8.60
N LYS A 14 10.76 10.94 -8.61
CA LYS A 14 10.93 12.16 -7.81
C LYS A 14 9.91 13.24 -8.09
N ARG A 15 9.40 13.28 -9.31
CA ARG A 15 8.49 14.37 -9.74
C ARG A 15 7.03 14.10 -9.46
N ILE A 16 6.70 12.92 -8.93
CA ILE A 16 5.31 12.60 -8.63
C ILE A 16 5.01 13.01 -7.21
N ALA A 17 3.99 13.82 -7.04
CA ALA A 17 3.52 14.20 -5.72
C ALA A 17 2.68 13.06 -5.14
N LEU A 18 3.00 12.64 -3.92
CA LEU A 18 2.20 11.67 -3.19
C LEU A 18 1.24 12.39 -2.25
N PRO A 19 0.11 11.77 -1.92
CA PRO A 19 -0.73 12.27 -0.83
C PRO A 19 0.04 12.30 0.48
N MET A 20 -0.50 12.97 1.48
CA MET A 20 0.11 13.02 2.80
C MET A 20 0.23 11.62 3.40
N PRO A 21 1.15 11.41 4.36
CA PRO A 21 1.28 10.10 4.99
C PRO A 21 -0.03 9.60 5.58
N GLY A 22 -0.23 8.30 5.50
CA GLY A 22 -1.46 7.65 5.96
C GLY A 22 -1.71 6.37 5.23
N VAL A 23 -2.87 5.79 5.48
CA VAL A 23 -3.29 4.54 4.88
C VAL A 23 -4.51 4.82 4.01
N TYR A 24 -4.47 4.30 2.79
CA TYR A 24 -5.43 4.64 1.74
C TYR A 24 -6.05 3.41 1.12
N ALA A 25 -7.33 3.52 0.76
CA ALA A 25 -7.98 2.56 -0.12
C ALA A 25 -7.59 2.91 -1.55
N CYS A 26 -7.17 1.92 -2.31
CA CYS A 26 -6.61 2.11 -3.64
C CYS A 26 -7.07 1.03 -4.60
N GLU A 27 -6.92 1.33 -5.88
CA GLU A 27 -7.00 0.32 -6.94
C GLU A 27 -5.59 0.16 -7.49
N ALA A 28 -5.08 -1.07 -7.50
CA ALA A 28 -3.77 -1.37 -8.07
C ALA A 28 -3.96 -2.04 -9.43
N ARG A 29 -3.19 -1.61 -10.42
CA ARG A 29 -3.21 -2.20 -11.75
C ARG A 29 -1.81 -2.56 -12.18
N TRP A 30 -1.70 -3.69 -12.84
CA TRP A 30 -0.45 -4.12 -13.43
C TRP A 30 -0.75 -5.00 -14.64
N GLY A 31 0.22 -5.10 -15.57
CA GLY A 31 0.02 -5.83 -16.81
C GLY A 31 -1.04 -5.17 -17.68
N PRO A 32 -1.47 -5.85 -18.75
CA PRO A 32 -2.38 -5.25 -19.72
C PRO A 32 -3.81 -5.06 -19.22
N SER A 33 -4.27 -5.88 -18.27
CA SER A 33 -5.67 -5.82 -17.86
C SER A 33 -5.94 -6.33 -16.44
N THR A 34 -4.92 -6.43 -15.61
CA THR A 34 -5.09 -6.95 -14.24
C THR A 34 -5.24 -5.80 -13.26
N SER A 35 -6.26 -5.86 -12.43
CA SER A 35 -6.45 -4.88 -11.36
C SER A 35 -7.03 -5.55 -10.12
N ALA A 36 -6.80 -4.95 -8.97
CA ALA A 36 -7.33 -5.46 -7.72
C ALA A 36 -7.42 -4.33 -6.70
N PRO A 37 -8.36 -4.44 -5.75
CA PRO A 37 -8.39 -3.50 -4.63
C PRO A 37 -7.13 -3.68 -3.78
N ALA A 38 -6.69 -2.59 -3.16
CA ALA A 38 -5.47 -2.58 -2.39
C ALA A 38 -5.56 -1.59 -1.25
N VAL A 39 -4.68 -1.80 -0.26
CA VAL A 39 -4.44 -0.82 0.80
C VAL A 39 -3.02 -0.32 0.62
N CYS A 40 -2.87 1.00 0.54
CA CYS A 40 -1.57 1.63 0.41
C CYS A 40 -1.20 2.32 1.71
N ASN A 41 0.02 2.08 2.16
CA ASN A 41 0.57 2.78 3.32
C ASN A 41 1.67 3.72 2.84
N ILE A 42 1.45 5.02 3.04
CA ILE A 42 2.46 6.04 2.79
C ILE A 42 3.05 6.41 4.14
N GLY A 43 4.32 6.09 4.33
CA GLY A 43 5.00 6.33 5.59
C GLY A 43 6.18 7.26 5.46
N VAL A 44 6.64 7.75 6.59
CA VAL A 44 7.84 8.61 6.67
C VAL A 44 8.88 7.86 7.46
N ARG A 45 10.10 7.83 6.95
CA ARG A 45 11.24 7.21 7.63
C ARG A 45 12.19 8.26 8.16
N PRO A 46 12.90 7.96 9.26
CA PRO A 46 13.89 8.89 9.80
C PRO A 46 15.12 9.04 8.91
N THR A 47 15.41 8.03 8.08
CA THR A 47 16.55 8.08 7.16
C THR A 47 16.05 8.18 5.73
N PHE A 48 16.78 8.92 4.91
CA PHE A 48 16.43 9.14 3.51
C PHE A 48 17.05 8.05 2.64
N ASP A 49 16.39 7.75 1.53
CA ASP A 49 16.91 6.79 0.55
C ASP A 49 18.00 7.46 -0.31
N ASP A 50 18.53 6.70 -1.28
CA ASP A 50 19.62 7.17 -2.17
C ASP A 50 19.22 8.41 -2.97
N GLN A 51 17.94 8.67 -3.08
CA GLN A 51 17.40 9.79 -3.84
C GLN A 51 16.96 10.93 -2.94
N GLY A 52 17.29 10.90 -1.65
CA GLY A 52 16.99 11.94 -0.70
C GLY A 52 15.56 11.95 -0.19
N ARG A 53 14.85 10.81 -0.27
CA ARG A 53 13.46 10.75 0.15
C ARG A 53 13.32 9.96 1.44
N GLY A 54 12.56 10.51 2.37
CA GLY A 54 12.19 9.81 3.61
C GLY A 54 10.81 9.21 3.56
N THR A 55 10.20 9.09 2.38
CA THR A 55 8.85 8.58 2.20
C THR A 55 8.87 7.17 1.63
N THR A 56 8.02 6.30 2.16
CA THR A 56 7.87 4.93 1.68
C THR A 56 6.44 4.71 1.22
N LEU A 57 6.29 3.84 0.23
CA LEU A 57 4.98 3.45 -0.27
C LEU A 57 4.93 1.93 -0.32
N GLU A 58 4.02 1.36 0.47
CA GLU A 58 3.76 -0.07 0.47
C GLU A 58 2.34 -0.32 -0.03
N VAL A 59 2.18 -1.31 -0.91
CA VAL A 59 0.89 -1.66 -1.47
C VAL A 59 0.56 -3.08 -1.08
N HIS A 60 -0.54 -3.26 -0.35
CA HIS A 60 -1.07 -4.57 0.03
C HIS A 60 -2.23 -4.90 -0.90
N VAL A 61 -2.00 -5.83 -1.83
CA VAL A 61 -3.00 -6.18 -2.86
C VAL A 61 -3.88 -7.29 -2.35
N MET A 62 -5.19 -7.14 -2.54
CA MET A 62 -6.18 -8.08 -2.04
C MET A 62 -6.60 -9.10 -3.10
N GLY A 63 -6.85 -10.34 -2.63
CA GLY A 63 -7.46 -11.37 -3.47
C GLY A 63 -6.61 -11.88 -4.62
N VAL A 64 -5.31 -11.61 -4.60
CA VAL A 64 -4.41 -12.00 -5.68
C VAL A 64 -3.20 -12.69 -5.08
N GLU A 65 -2.87 -13.86 -5.62
CA GLU A 65 -1.63 -14.54 -5.31
C GLU A 65 -0.68 -14.34 -6.49
N ALA A 66 0.07 -13.27 -6.46
CA ALA A 66 0.96 -12.93 -7.56
C ALA A 66 2.29 -12.44 -7.01
N ASP A 67 3.34 -12.73 -7.75
CA ASP A 67 4.65 -12.15 -7.48
C ASP A 67 4.70 -10.81 -8.18
N LEU A 68 4.66 -9.74 -7.40
CA LEU A 68 4.68 -8.38 -7.94
C LEU A 68 6.07 -7.77 -7.99
N TYR A 69 7.09 -8.55 -7.61
CA TYR A 69 8.46 -8.06 -7.65
C TYR A 69 8.85 -7.68 -9.07
N GLY A 70 9.35 -6.47 -9.25
CA GLY A 70 9.74 -5.98 -10.56
C GLY A 70 8.58 -5.51 -11.43
N ALA A 71 7.33 -5.67 -10.98
CA ALA A 71 6.18 -5.22 -11.74
C ALA A 71 6.03 -3.71 -11.66
N VAL A 72 5.52 -3.11 -12.72
CA VAL A 72 5.13 -1.70 -12.71
C VAL A 72 3.69 -1.64 -12.27
N LEU A 73 3.46 -0.98 -11.14
CA LEU A 73 2.12 -0.83 -10.58
C LEU A 73 1.61 0.58 -10.85
N THR A 74 0.37 0.65 -11.33
CA THR A 74 -0.38 1.89 -11.34
C THR A 74 -1.31 1.86 -10.14
N VAL A 75 -1.18 2.86 -9.27
CA VAL A 75 -1.95 2.92 -8.04
C VAL A 75 -2.85 4.15 -8.10
N GLU A 76 -4.14 3.91 -7.95
CA GLU A 76 -5.15 4.95 -7.97
C GLU A 76 -5.72 5.10 -6.56
N PHE A 77 -5.49 6.24 -5.93
CA PHE A 77 -5.96 6.48 -4.57
C PHE A 77 -7.42 6.87 -4.58
N ALA A 78 -8.24 6.15 -3.84
CA ALA A 78 -9.68 6.41 -3.78
C ALA A 78 -10.08 7.18 -2.52
N ALA A 79 -9.56 6.79 -1.36
CA ALA A 79 -9.92 7.45 -0.11
C ALA A 79 -8.86 7.22 0.95
N ARG A 80 -8.71 8.19 1.85
CA ARG A 80 -7.84 8.03 3.01
C ARG A 80 -8.61 7.32 4.10
N LEU A 81 -8.03 6.27 4.67
CA LEU A 81 -8.69 5.46 5.68
C LEU A 81 -8.33 5.88 7.10
N ARG A 82 -7.06 6.22 7.33
CA ARG A 82 -6.59 6.55 8.67
C ARG A 82 -5.16 7.07 8.62
N ASP A 83 -4.72 7.57 9.76
CA ASP A 83 -3.31 7.93 9.97
C ASP A 83 -2.46 6.68 10.01
N GLU A 84 -1.17 6.87 9.78
CA GLU A 84 -0.19 5.82 9.97
C GLU A 84 -0.07 5.48 11.45
N LEU A 85 0.05 4.18 11.76
CA LEU A 85 0.19 3.69 13.13
C LEU A 85 1.43 2.82 13.23
N ARG A 86 1.98 2.75 14.44
CA ARG A 86 3.09 1.87 14.75
C ARG A 86 2.59 0.74 15.65
N PHE A 87 3.15 -0.44 15.44
CA PHE A 87 2.75 -1.63 16.16
C PHE A 87 3.97 -2.28 16.80
N ALA A 88 3.87 -2.59 18.08
CA ALA A 88 4.91 -3.30 18.80
C ALA A 88 4.85 -4.80 18.58
N ASP A 89 3.69 -5.31 18.17
CA ASP A 89 3.38 -6.71 18.08
C ASP A 89 2.96 -7.06 16.66
N PRO A 90 3.62 -8.05 16.00
CA PRO A 90 3.23 -8.44 14.65
C PRO A 90 1.77 -8.88 14.52
N SER A 91 1.18 -9.47 15.56
CA SER A 91 -0.23 -9.87 15.48
C SER A 91 -1.17 -8.68 15.45
N GLU A 92 -0.82 -7.58 16.10
CA GLU A 92 -1.58 -6.34 16.02
C GLU A 92 -1.52 -5.75 14.62
N LEU A 93 -0.35 -5.81 14.00
CA LEU A 93 -0.17 -5.34 12.63
C LEU A 93 -1.06 -6.12 11.67
N VAL A 94 -1.08 -7.45 11.79
CA VAL A 94 -1.90 -8.30 10.93
C VAL A 94 -3.37 -7.96 11.08
N ARG A 95 -3.85 -7.82 12.32
CA ARG A 95 -5.25 -7.47 12.56
C ARG A 95 -5.61 -6.13 11.95
N GLN A 96 -4.71 -5.16 12.05
CA GLN A 96 -4.97 -3.83 11.49
C GLN A 96 -5.00 -3.87 9.95
N ILE A 97 -4.10 -4.61 9.33
CA ILE A 97 -4.10 -4.76 7.87
C ILE A 97 -5.41 -5.39 7.41
N GLU A 98 -5.89 -6.40 8.12
CA GLU A 98 -7.16 -7.04 7.78
C GLU A 98 -8.34 -6.07 7.92
N ALA A 99 -8.34 -5.26 8.98
CA ALA A 99 -9.37 -4.25 9.17
C ALA A 99 -9.32 -3.19 8.07
N ASP A 100 -8.12 -2.79 7.67
CA ASP A 100 -7.94 -1.83 6.58
C ASP A 100 -8.47 -2.38 5.26
N MET A 101 -8.26 -3.66 5.01
CA MET A 101 -8.75 -4.30 3.78
C MET A 101 -10.28 -4.30 3.74
N ILE A 102 -10.92 -4.58 4.87
CA ILE A 102 -12.38 -4.53 4.95
C ILE A 102 -12.87 -3.11 4.68
N ALA A 103 -12.23 -2.12 5.31
CA ALA A 103 -12.61 -0.72 5.12
C ALA A 103 -12.41 -0.30 3.65
N ALA A 104 -11.30 -0.72 3.04
CA ALA A 104 -11.02 -0.40 1.64
C ALA A 104 -12.06 -1.01 0.70
N GLN A 105 -12.45 -2.25 0.95
CA GLN A 105 -13.48 -2.90 0.12
C GLN A 105 -14.80 -2.15 0.18
N ARG A 106 -15.18 -1.65 1.36
CA ARG A 106 -16.40 -0.86 1.51
C ARG A 106 -16.33 0.43 0.72
N VAL A 107 -15.21 1.13 0.80
CA VAL A 107 -15.01 2.39 0.10
C VAL A 107 -15.03 2.19 -1.41
N LEU A 108 -14.41 1.11 -1.87
CA LEU A 108 -14.30 0.82 -3.30
C LEU A 108 -15.56 0.16 -3.88
N GLY A 109 -16.52 -0.19 -3.04
CA GLY A 109 -17.74 -0.86 -3.46
C GLY A 109 -17.50 -2.31 -3.87
N ARG A 110 -16.56 -2.97 -3.23
CA ARG A 110 -16.16 -4.33 -3.62
C ARG A 110 -16.26 -5.34 -2.49
#